data_64bc0698f5ddacb4fe514e706280a2d6
#
_entry.id   64bc0698f5ddacb4fe514e706280a2d6
#
_cell.length_a   1.000
_cell.length_b   1.000
_cell.length_c   1.000
_cell.angle_alpha   90.00
_cell.angle_beta   90.00
_cell.angle_gamma   90.00
#
_symmetry.space_group_name_H-M   'P 1'
#
loop_
_entity.id
_entity.type
_entity.pdbx_description
1 polymer ?
#
loop_
_entity_poly.entity_id
_entity_poly.type
_entity_poly.pdbx_seq_one_letter_code
_entity_poly.pdbx_strand_id
1 'polypeptide(L)'
;MYDDFFFPYEKAKLWTGNMFLLSLSNFLLYASLYMMLPVLPLWMVRHWYCSYAEAGAAIAVFGLAMFLPGTFNSYLIDTFKRKSVCFIAIFLFVASSLLYPYVATVGFVALVRAVQGGLFSVITMTTGSTLVIDVTASRRRTDANIAFAWAGRFGMVVGLALGIYIYPYWNFHHI
;
A
#
# COMPACT_ATOMS: atom_id res chain seq x y z
N MET A 1 -21.22 4.03 -48.27
CA MET A 1 -19.84 3.67 -48.59
C MET A 1 -18.98 4.10 -47.41
N TYR A 2 -19.20 3.42 -46.30
CA TYR A 2 -18.49 3.59 -45.04
C TYR A 2 -18.21 2.19 -44.44
N ASP A 3 -17.72 1.33 -45.31
CA ASP A 3 -17.30 0.01 -44.91
C ASP A 3 -15.79 0.00 -44.87
N ASP A 4 -15.28 -0.65 -43.84
CA ASP A 4 -13.96 -1.24 -43.77
C ASP A 4 -12.80 -0.37 -43.28
N PHE A 5 -12.96 0.21 -42.07
CA PHE A 5 -11.84 0.27 -41.15
C PHE A 5 -12.04 -0.72 -40.00
N PHE A 6 -12.39 -1.94 -40.32
CA PHE A 6 -12.28 -3.06 -39.40
C PHE A 6 -10.81 -3.48 -39.33
N PHE A 7 -10.03 -2.77 -38.51
CA PHE A 7 -8.84 -3.39 -37.96
C PHE A 7 -9.27 -4.63 -37.18
N PRO A 8 -8.64 -5.80 -37.40
CA PRO A 8 -8.98 -6.99 -36.64
C PRO A 8 -8.87 -6.62 -35.17
N TYR A 9 -10.00 -6.71 -34.45
CA TYR A 9 -10.11 -6.43 -33.03
C TYR A 9 -9.38 -7.55 -32.30
N GLU A 10 -8.06 -7.47 -32.28
CA GLU A 10 -7.27 -8.30 -31.38
C GLU A 10 -7.66 -7.85 -29.98
N LYS A 11 -8.43 -8.70 -29.30
CA LYS A 11 -8.90 -8.47 -27.92
C LYS A 11 -7.66 -8.34 -27.04
N ALA A 12 -7.15 -7.11 -26.88
CA ALA A 12 -6.02 -6.84 -26.02
C ALA A 12 -6.33 -7.46 -24.65
N LYS A 13 -5.52 -8.45 -24.24
CA LYS A 13 -5.73 -9.15 -22.97
C LYS A 13 -5.51 -8.18 -21.82
N LEU A 14 -6.51 -8.03 -20.96
CA LEU A 14 -6.40 -7.22 -19.75
C LEU A 14 -5.40 -7.86 -18.75
N TRP A 15 -5.55 -9.16 -18.54
CA TRP A 15 -4.73 -9.93 -17.62
C TRP A 15 -3.46 -10.43 -18.34
N THR A 16 -2.44 -9.59 -18.32
CA THR A 16 -1.07 -9.97 -18.65
C THR A 16 -0.35 -10.39 -17.37
N GLY A 17 0.76 -11.15 -17.48
CA GLY A 17 1.56 -11.53 -16.31
C GLY A 17 2.00 -10.31 -15.48
N ASN A 18 2.38 -9.21 -16.15
CA ASN A 18 2.77 -7.97 -15.47
C ASN A 18 1.60 -7.31 -14.73
N MET A 19 0.40 -7.28 -15.35
CA MET A 19 -0.79 -6.73 -14.71
C MET A 19 -1.22 -7.55 -13.48
N PHE A 20 -1.13 -8.89 -13.59
CA PHE A 20 -1.41 -9.79 -12.47
C PHE A 20 -0.42 -9.54 -11.30
N LEU A 21 0.88 -9.46 -11.58
CA LEU A 21 1.90 -9.20 -10.55
C LEU A 21 1.71 -7.85 -9.87
N LEU A 22 1.37 -6.80 -10.63
CA LEU A 22 1.09 -5.48 -10.07
C LEU A 22 -0.16 -5.51 -9.17
N SER A 23 -1.22 -6.16 -9.61
CA SER A 23 -2.45 -6.30 -8.83
C SER A 23 -2.24 -7.13 -7.55
N LEU A 24 -1.46 -8.21 -7.65
CA LEU A 24 -1.09 -9.04 -6.49
C LEU A 24 -0.22 -8.26 -5.50
N SER A 25 0.76 -7.50 -6.00
CA SER A 25 1.61 -6.65 -5.15
C SER A 25 0.77 -5.59 -4.42
N ASN A 26 -0.19 -4.98 -5.10
CA ASN A 26 -1.12 -4.02 -4.51
C ASN A 26 -2.00 -4.66 -3.44
N PHE A 27 -2.56 -5.84 -3.73
CA PHE A 27 -3.33 -6.61 -2.77
C PHE A 27 -2.52 -6.90 -1.49
N LEU A 28 -1.29 -7.43 -1.63
CA LEU A 28 -0.42 -7.76 -0.51
C LEU A 28 -0.01 -6.53 0.29
N LEU A 29 0.29 -5.41 -0.38
CA LEU A 29 0.64 -4.14 0.26
C LEU A 29 -0.50 -3.64 1.15
N TYR A 30 -1.72 -3.61 0.60
CA TYR A 30 -2.89 -3.19 1.37
C TYR A 30 -3.25 -4.19 2.47
N ALA A 31 -3.16 -5.49 2.21
CA ALA A 31 -3.42 -6.52 3.23
C ALA A 31 -2.46 -6.39 4.42
N SER A 32 -1.16 -6.22 4.17
CA SER A 32 -0.15 -6.06 5.24
C SER A 32 -0.39 -4.79 6.06
N LEU A 33 -0.69 -3.68 5.40
CA LEU A 33 -0.97 -2.40 6.06
C LEU A 33 -2.21 -2.48 6.96
N TYR A 34 -3.31 -3.00 6.40
CA TYR A 34 -4.60 -3.06 7.09
C TYR A 34 -4.64 -4.13 8.18
N MET A 35 -3.83 -5.18 8.09
CA MET A 35 -3.65 -6.14 9.17
C MET A 35 -3.09 -5.49 10.44
N MET A 36 -2.19 -4.52 10.31
CA MET A 36 -1.61 -3.81 11.45
C MET A 36 -2.57 -2.80 12.11
N LEU A 37 -3.62 -2.38 11.41
CA LEU A 37 -4.55 -1.35 11.90
C LEU A 37 -5.26 -1.75 13.20
N PRO A 38 -5.88 -2.94 13.34
CA PRO A 38 -6.47 -3.37 14.60
C PRO A 38 -5.43 -3.86 15.62
N VAL A 39 -4.34 -4.47 15.15
CA VAL A 39 -3.35 -5.13 16.02
C VAL A 39 -2.53 -4.12 16.81
N LEU A 40 -2.04 -3.08 16.15
CA LEU A 40 -1.09 -2.14 16.73
C LEU A 40 -1.65 -1.36 17.93
N PRO A 41 -2.87 -0.74 17.85
CA PRO A 41 -3.42 -0.01 19.00
C PRO A 41 -3.74 -0.91 20.18
N LEU A 42 -4.27 -2.10 19.92
CA LEU A 42 -4.57 -3.07 20.98
C LEU A 42 -3.29 -3.53 21.69
N TRP A 43 -2.22 -3.75 20.92
CA TRP A 43 -0.91 -4.10 21.46
C TRP A 43 -0.33 -2.96 22.31
N MET A 44 -0.36 -1.72 21.83
CA MET A 44 0.15 -0.54 22.55
C MET A 44 -0.57 -0.33 23.89
N VAL A 45 -1.90 -0.38 23.89
CA VAL A 45 -2.69 -0.21 25.11
C VAL A 45 -2.38 -1.32 26.13
N ARG A 46 -2.19 -2.57 25.67
CA ARG A 46 -1.91 -3.69 26.58
C ARG A 46 -0.49 -3.68 27.17
N HIS A 47 0.50 -3.28 26.39
CA HIS A 47 1.90 -3.40 26.79
C HIS A 47 2.46 -2.12 27.42
N TRP A 48 2.00 -0.95 26.97
CA TRP A 48 2.50 0.32 27.48
C TRP A 48 1.49 1.08 28.33
N TYR A 49 0.32 0.51 28.55
CA TYR A 49 -0.75 1.13 29.34
C TYR A 49 -1.10 2.55 28.87
N CYS A 50 -0.86 2.84 27.58
CA CYS A 50 -1.23 4.11 26.98
C CYS A 50 -2.75 4.19 26.76
N SER A 51 -3.27 5.40 26.67
CA SER A 51 -4.69 5.62 26.39
C SER A 51 -5.02 5.23 24.92
N TYR A 52 -6.27 4.85 24.69
CA TYR A 52 -6.76 4.60 23.32
C TYR A 52 -6.61 5.84 22.42
N ALA A 53 -6.68 7.05 23.00
CA ALA A 53 -6.49 8.29 22.25
C ALA A 53 -5.05 8.43 21.76
N GLU A 54 -4.05 8.14 22.58
CA GLU A 54 -2.62 8.16 22.21
C GLU A 54 -2.30 7.12 21.14
N ALA A 55 -2.79 5.89 21.32
CA ALA A 55 -2.64 4.82 20.34
C ALA A 55 -3.29 5.18 18.99
N GLY A 56 -4.51 5.72 19.02
CA GLY A 56 -5.23 6.20 17.86
C GLY A 56 -4.50 7.36 17.15
N ALA A 57 -3.98 8.33 17.91
CA ALA A 57 -3.21 9.44 17.35
C ALA A 57 -1.94 8.97 16.65
N ALA A 58 -1.18 8.03 17.25
CA ALA A 58 0.02 7.46 16.62
C ALA A 58 -0.28 6.78 15.27
N ILE A 59 -1.45 6.14 15.14
CA ILE A 59 -1.87 5.52 13.89
C ILE A 59 -2.36 6.57 12.88
N ALA A 60 -3.08 7.60 13.34
CA ALA A 60 -3.58 8.67 12.49
C ALA A 60 -2.46 9.45 11.79
N VAL A 61 -1.27 9.51 12.38
CA VAL A 61 -0.07 10.12 11.79
C VAL A 61 0.27 9.50 10.42
N PHE A 62 0.02 8.20 10.22
CA PHE A 62 0.17 7.56 8.91
C PHE A 62 -0.69 8.25 7.85
N GLY A 63 -1.97 8.47 8.15
CA GLY A 63 -2.91 9.14 7.23
C GLY A 63 -2.48 10.56 6.93
N LEU A 64 -2.06 11.32 7.93
CA LEU A 64 -1.56 12.69 7.75
C LEU A 64 -0.29 12.71 6.89
N ALA A 65 0.65 11.82 7.16
CA ALA A 65 1.90 11.72 6.41
C ALA A 65 1.68 11.28 4.95
N MET A 66 0.59 10.60 4.64
CA MET A 66 0.23 10.21 3.28
C MET A 66 -0.13 11.41 2.39
N PHE A 67 -0.64 12.51 2.97
CA PHE A 67 -0.99 13.73 2.23
C PHE A 67 0.20 14.65 1.99
N LEU A 68 1.18 14.69 2.89
CA LEU A 68 2.30 15.63 2.83
C LEU A 68 3.17 15.52 1.56
N PRO A 69 3.47 14.31 1.03
CA PRO A 69 4.37 14.19 -0.11
C PRO A 69 3.72 14.43 -1.49
N GLY A 70 2.46 14.84 -1.59
CA GLY A 70 1.71 14.88 -2.86
C GLY A 70 2.45 15.53 -4.03
N THR A 71 2.95 16.75 -3.86
CA THR A 71 3.74 17.48 -4.88
C THR A 71 5.14 16.89 -5.06
N PHE A 72 5.75 16.43 -3.97
CA PHE A 72 7.07 15.80 -3.99
C PHE A 72 7.06 14.45 -4.70
N ASN A 73 5.99 13.69 -4.56
CA ASN A 73 5.81 12.42 -5.27
C ASN A 73 5.83 12.59 -6.78
N SER A 74 5.16 13.63 -7.31
CA SER A 74 5.18 13.94 -8.74
C SER A 74 6.60 14.22 -9.22
N TYR A 75 7.35 15.05 -8.49
CA TYR A 75 8.75 15.34 -8.79
C TYR A 75 9.62 14.07 -8.82
N LEU A 76 9.45 13.15 -7.85
CA LEU A 76 10.21 11.90 -7.80
C LEU A 76 9.91 11.02 -9.02
N ILE A 77 8.63 10.90 -9.41
CA ILE A 77 8.18 10.07 -10.53
C ILE A 77 8.65 10.64 -11.88
N ASP A 78 8.73 11.97 -11.99
CA ASP A 78 9.13 12.64 -13.23
C ASP A 78 10.66 12.69 -13.39
N THR A 79 11.39 12.77 -12.27
CA THR A 79 12.86 12.92 -12.29
C THR A 79 13.57 11.57 -12.36
N PHE A 80 13.05 10.54 -11.70
CA PHE A 80 13.69 9.23 -11.58
C PHE A 80 12.93 8.14 -12.35
N LYS A 81 13.63 7.02 -12.62
CA LYS A 81 13.00 5.84 -13.23
C LYS A 81 11.90 5.29 -12.30
N ARG A 82 10.67 5.32 -12.76
CA ARG A 82 9.46 4.91 -12.01
C ARG A 82 9.59 3.56 -11.30
N LYS A 83 10.16 2.55 -11.98
CA LYS A 83 10.39 1.23 -11.39
C LYS A 83 11.35 1.28 -10.20
N SER A 84 12.43 2.07 -10.31
CA SER A 84 13.41 2.20 -9.23
C SER A 84 12.82 2.92 -8.03
N VAL A 85 12.06 3.99 -8.25
CA VAL A 85 11.36 4.73 -7.18
C VAL A 85 10.42 3.79 -6.43
N CYS A 86 9.59 3.03 -7.16
CA CYS A 86 8.66 2.07 -6.57
C CYS A 86 9.40 1.00 -5.77
N PHE A 87 10.46 0.42 -6.33
CA PHE A 87 11.21 -0.65 -5.66
C PHE A 87 11.88 -0.18 -4.37
N ILE A 88 12.53 0.99 -4.41
CA ILE A 88 13.17 1.60 -3.23
C ILE A 88 12.10 1.92 -2.16
N ALA A 89 10.97 2.48 -2.56
CA ALA A 89 9.90 2.82 -1.63
C ALA A 89 9.31 1.57 -0.96
N ILE A 90 9.08 0.48 -1.72
CA ILE A 90 8.62 -0.80 -1.15
C ILE A 90 9.67 -1.38 -0.20
N PHE A 91 10.95 -1.36 -0.59
CA PHE A 91 12.04 -1.86 0.24
C PHE A 91 12.11 -1.11 1.58
N LEU A 92 12.07 0.23 1.55
CA LEU A 92 12.07 1.06 2.75
C LEU A 92 10.80 0.86 3.60
N PHE A 93 9.64 0.66 2.95
CA PHE A 93 8.39 0.35 3.64
C PHE A 93 8.49 -0.96 4.43
N VAL A 94 9.02 -2.01 3.81
CA VAL A 94 9.25 -3.31 4.47
C VAL A 94 10.30 -3.16 5.56
N ALA A 95 11.43 -2.49 5.30
CA ALA A 95 12.49 -2.26 6.28
C ALA A 95 11.97 -1.50 7.50
N SER A 96 11.12 -0.47 7.30
CA SER A 96 10.49 0.26 8.42
C SER A 96 9.56 -0.62 9.25
N SER A 97 8.95 -1.63 8.66
CA SER A 97 8.11 -2.59 9.38
C SER A 97 8.92 -3.50 10.31
N LEU A 98 10.18 -3.78 9.97
CA LEU A 98 11.09 -4.55 10.82
C LEU A 98 11.54 -3.78 12.07
N LEU A 99 11.24 -2.50 12.17
CA LEU A 99 11.55 -1.71 13.37
C LEU A 99 10.54 -1.91 14.50
N TYR A 100 9.35 -2.44 14.22
CA TYR A 100 8.30 -2.60 15.26
C TYR A 100 8.74 -3.43 16.48
N PRO A 101 9.51 -4.51 16.38
CA PRO A 101 10.01 -5.24 17.54
C PRO A 101 10.90 -4.42 18.47
N TYR A 102 11.53 -3.38 17.96
CA TYR A 102 12.48 -2.52 18.71
C TYR A 102 11.83 -1.24 19.23
N VAL A 103 10.54 -1.08 19.01
CA VAL A 103 9.81 0.12 19.43
C VAL A 103 9.53 0.09 20.92
N ALA A 104 10.02 1.10 21.63
CA ALA A 104 9.85 1.22 23.09
C ALA A 104 8.85 2.30 23.52
N THR A 105 8.39 3.17 22.60
CA THR A 105 7.53 4.31 22.94
C THR A 105 6.46 4.58 21.88
N VAL A 106 5.34 5.16 22.32
CA VAL A 106 4.23 5.60 21.42
C VAL A 106 4.72 6.60 20.36
N GLY A 107 5.62 7.52 20.75
CA GLY A 107 6.19 8.49 19.83
C GLY A 107 7.03 7.85 18.72
N PHE A 108 7.74 6.77 19.03
CA PHE A 108 8.51 6.03 18.02
C PHE A 108 7.58 5.28 17.03
N VAL A 109 6.46 4.72 17.52
CA VAL A 109 5.41 4.18 16.63
C VAL A 109 4.90 5.25 15.68
N ALA A 110 4.58 6.45 16.18
CA ALA A 110 4.10 7.56 15.37
C ALA A 110 5.13 7.96 14.29
N LEU A 111 6.42 7.98 14.62
CA LEU A 111 7.49 8.26 13.68
C LEU A 111 7.58 7.19 12.57
N VAL A 112 7.58 5.90 12.94
CA VAL A 112 7.57 4.81 11.96
C VAL A 112 6.33 4.90 11.07
N ARG A 113 5.17 5.18 11.63
CA ARG A 113 3.92 5.37 10.89
C ARG A 113 3.97 6.58 9.95
N ALA A 114 4.61 7.69 10.35
CA ALA A 114 4.82 8.84 9.48
C ALA A 114 5.67 8.47 8.25
N VAL A 115 6.79 7.78 8.47
CA VAL A 115 7.64 7.30 7.38
C VAL A 115 6.87 6.34 6.46
N GLN A 116 6.16 5.37 7.03
CA GLN A 116 5.34 4.43 6.25
C GLN A 116 4.24 5.14 5.45
N GLY A 117 3.58 6.16 5.99
CA GLY A 117 2.56 6.94 5.30
C GLY A 117 3.11 7.64 4.06
N GLY A 118 4.26 8.31 4.20
CA GLY A 118 4.96 8.94 3.09
C GLY A 118 5.37 7.95 2.00
N LEU A 119 6.00 6.84 2.39
CA LEU A 119 6.42 5.78 1.46
C LEU A 119 5.22 5.13 0.75
N PHE A 120 4.14 4.88 1.47
CA PHE A 120 2.91 4.32 0.91
C PHE A 120 2.31 5.23 -0.16
N SER A 121 2.33 6.56 0.07
CA SER A 121 1.90 7.55 -0.92
C SER A 121 2.74 7.46 -2.20
N VAL A 122 4.08 7.36 -2.09
CA VAL A 122 4.98 7.18 -3.25
C VAL A 122 4.66 5.89 -4.00
N ILE A 123 4.49 4.77 -3.27
CA ILE A 123 4.20 3.46 -3.88
C ILE A 123 2.88 3.51 -4.64
N THR A 124 1.81 4.00 -4.02
CA THR A 124 0.47 4.01 -4.64
C THR A 124 0.41 4.92 -5.86
N MET A 125 1.04 6.09 -5.80
CA MET A 125 1.15 6.98 -6.96
C MET A 125 1.96 6.35 -8.09
N THR A 126 3.09 5.72 -7.79
CA THR A 126 3.96 5.13 -8.81
C THR A 126 3.32 3.90 -9.45
N THR A 127 2.71 3.00 -8.65
CA THR A 127 2.10 1.78 -9.17
C THR A 127 0.76 2.04 -9.85
N GLY A 128 -0.14 2.79 -9.19
CA GLY A 128 -1.50 3.01 -9.68
C GLY A 128 -1.56 3.93 -10.87
N SER A 129 -0.90 5.09 -10.82
CA SER A 129 -1.03 6.11 -11.88
C SER A 129 -0.07 5.92 -13.05
N THR A 130 1.00 5.16 -12.89
CA THR A 130 2.04 5.05 -13.92
C THR A 130 2.32 3.63 -14.38
N LEU A 131 2.71 2.71 -13.51
CA LEU A 131 3.11 1.36 -13.93
C LEU A 131 1.94 0.55 -14.51
N VAL A 132 0.72 0.70 -13.99
CA VAL A 132 -0.47 0.04 -14.54
C VAL A 132 -0.75 0.54 -15.96
N ILE A 133 -0.61 1.85 -16.19
CA ILE A 133 -0.81 2.45 -17.50
C ILE A 133 0.28 2.00 -18.48
N ASP A 134 1.53 1.90 -18.04
CA ASP A 134 2.67 1.51 -18.86
C ASP A 134 2.59 0.05 -19.35
N VAL A 135 2.00 -0.85 -18.53
CA VAL A 135 1.87 -2.27 -18.89
C VAL A 135 0.56 -2.62 -19.58
N THR A 136 -0.33 -1.64 -19.76
CA THR A 136 -1.67 -1.88 -20.29
C THR A 136 -1.90 -1.15 -21.61
N ALA A 137 -2.53 -1.84 -22.58
CA ALA A 137 -2.91 -1.24 -23.86
C ALA A 137 -3.84 -0.05 -23.65
N SER A 138 -3.68 1.02 -24.44
CA SER A 138 -4.37 2.32 -24.26
C SER A 138 -5.89 2.18 -24.13
N ARG A 139 -6.50 1.26 -24.88
CA ARG A 139 -7.96 1.00 -24.86
C ARG A 139 -8.45 0.34 -23.56
N ARG A 140 -7.57 -0.29 -22.80
CA ARG A 140 -7.89 -1.05 -21.58
C ARG A 140 -7.39 -0.41 -20.30
N ARG A 141 -6.86 0.80 -20.35
CA ARG A 141 -6.28 1.48 -19.17
C ARG A 141 -7.30 1.72 -18.07
N THR A 142 -8.52 2.06 -18.43
CA THR A 142 -9.61 2.24 -17.44
C THR A 142 -9.94 0.93 -16.73
N ASP A 143 -10.12 -0.16 -17.48
CA ASP A 143 -10.41 -1.48 -16.93
C ASP A 143 -9.27 -1.96 -16.01
N ALA A 144 -8.01 -1.72 -16.43
CA ALA A 144 -6.83 -2.07 -15.66
C ALA A 144 -6.75 -1.30 -14.33
N ASN A 145 -7.01 0.01 -14.36
CA ASN A 145 -7.04 0.82 -13.15
C ASN A 145 -8.16 0.38 -12.19
N ILE A 146 -9.33 0.03 -12.71
CA ILE A 146 -10.43 -0.50 -11.92
C ILE A 146 -10.04 -1.83 -11.28
N ALA A 147 -9.49 -2.77 -12.04
CA ALA A 147 -9.06 -4.08 -11.54
C ALA A 147 -7.96 -3.94 -10.47
N PHE A 148 -6.99 -3.06 -10.71
CA PHE A 148 -5.92 -2.75 -9.76
C PHE A 148 -6.46 -2.15 -8.45
N ALA A 149 -7.39 -1.19 -8.54
CA ALA A 149 -8.03 -0.59 -7.37
C ALA A 149 -8.85 -1.61 -6.56
N TRP A 150 -9.56 -2.51 -7.23
CA TRP A 150 -10.28 -3.60 -6.57
C TRP A 150 -9.35 -4.57 -5.85
N ALA A 151 -8.21 -4.92 -6.43
CA ALA A 151 -7.21 -5.76 -5.77
C ALA A 151 -6.77 -5.15 -4.43
N GLY A 152 -6.49 -3.84 -4.37
CA GLY A 152 -6.17 -3.14 -3.13
C GLY A 152 -7.32 -3.17 -2.11
N ARG A 153 -8.56 -2.94 -2.54
CA ARG A 153 -9.75 -2.98 -1.65
C ARG A 153 -9.99 -4.37 -1.07
N PHE A 154 -9.83 -5.42 -1.85
CA PHE A 154 -9.85 -6.79 -1.34
C PHE A 154 -8.72 -7.03 -0.33
N GLY A 155 -7.53 -6.52 -0.60
CA GLY A 155 -6.42 -6.54 0.34
C GLY A 155 -6.77 -5.89 1.68
N MET A 156 -7.45 -4.74 1.68
CA MET A 156 -7.91 -4.08 2.91
C MET A 156 -8.82 -4.98 3.75
N VAL A 157 -9.84 -5.59 3.11
CA VAL A 157 -10.81 -6.45 3.80
C VAL A 157 -10.14 -7.68 4.38
N VAL A 158 -9.32 -8.35 3.57
CA VAL A 158 -8.58 -9.54 3.99
C VAL A 158 -7.58 -9.20 5.09
N GLY A 159 -6.85 -8.09 4.96
CA GLY A 159 -5.90 -7.64 5.97
C GLY A 159 -6.54 -7.38 7.33
N LEU A 160 -7.65 -6.64 7.35
CA LEU A 160 -8.43 -6.40 8.59
C LEU A 160 -8.90 -7.70 9.24
N ALA A 161 -9.49 -8.60 8.44
CA ALA A 161 -9.98 -9.88 8.93
C ALA A 161 -8.84 -10.74 9.52
N LEU A 162 -7.71 -10.83 8.81
CA LEU A 162 -6.54 -11.55 9.28
C LEU A 162 -5.95 -10.93 10.55
N GLY A 163 -5.88 -9.60 10.64
CA GLY A 163 -5.39 -8.92 11.83
C GLY A 163 -6.20 -9.24 13.09
N ILE A 164 -7.53 -9.18 12.97
CA ILE A 164 -8.44 -9.52 14.07
C ILE A 164 -8.35 -11.01 14.43
N TYR A 165 -8.27 -11.89 13.43
CA TYR A 165 -8.23 -13.33 13.63
C TYR A 165 -6.91 -13.80 14.27
N ILE A 166 -5.77 -13.26 13.81
CA ILE A 166 -4.44 -13.69 14.27
C ILE A 166 -4.09 -13.09 15.64
N TYR A 167 -4.60 -11.89 15.95
CA TYR A 167 -4.25 -11.17 17.18
C TYR A 167 -4.37 -12.00 18.48
N PRO A 168 -5.43 -12.81 18.72
CA PRO A 168 -5.56 -13.64 19.94
C PRO A 168 -4.51 -14.76 20.02
N TYR A 169 -4.00 -15.23 18.87
CA TYR A 169 -3.04 -16.33 18.80
C TYR A 169 -1.59 -15.85 18.79
N TRP A 170 -1.36 -14.56 18.54
CA TRP A 170 -0.04 -13.94 18.52
C TRP A 170 0.33 -13.51 19.95
N ASN A 171 0.86 -14.46 20.71
CA ASN A 171 1.49 -14.15 21.98
C ASN A 171 2.78 -13.36 21.69
N PHE A 172 2.71 -12.02 21.78
CA PHE A 172 3.88 -11.14 21.78
C PHE A 172 4.74 -11.31 23.06
N HIS A 173 4.71 -12.47 23.69
CA HIS A 173 5.40 -12.76 24.94
C HIS A 173 6.90 -13.04 24.79
N HIS A 174 7.46 -12.96 23.58
CA HIS A 174 8.85 -13.30 23.32
C HIS A 174 9.61 -12.25 22.51
N ILE A 175 9.40 -10.97 22.83
CA ILE A 175 10.38 -9.93 22.44
C ILE A 175 10.57 -8.98 23.62
#